data_159f07d772d0536ddd082f673848e710
#
_entry.id   159f07d772d0536ddd082f673848e710
#
_cell.length_a   1.000
_cell.length_b   1.000
_cell.length_c   1.000
_cell.angle_alpha   90.00
_cell.angle_beta   90.00
_cell.angle_gamma   90.00
#
_symmetry.space_group_name_H-M   'P 1'
#
loop_
_entity.id
_entity.type
_entity.pdbx_description
1 polymer ?
#
loop_
_entity_poly.entity_id
_entity_poly.type
_entity_poly.pdbx_seq_one_letter_code
_entity_poly.pdbx_strand_id
1 'polypeptide(L)'
;MLTRRNFLALSAAALPALSRISMAAPTRTPVGLQLSTLGKMAKADLPGTLKAVRAIGYDEVEMYNVGYDLPPATLRGMVVDAGLMPPASAHFEYADLPKQLEYAKALGVTYAICPMLPKDQWMSADGFHTAAKALNDWGKRAADLGLQFGFHNHDYEFRPFGNTTGFDILMAETDPKLVCLEMDCYWITQSGHAPVQMIQKLGSRVKMLHLKDRKAGFPSSFDMSEASAHFTEVGTGAIDWPAVIAAARKVGVQHFYVEHDRIGPEPLASLTVSYKNAKRLLS
;
A
#
# COMPACT_ATOMS: atom_id res chain seq x y z
N MET A 1 -63.34 -40.19 -28.95
CA MET A 1 -62.13 -40.35 -28.11
C MET A 1 -61.20 -39.22 -28.46
N LEU A 2 -61.17 -38.21 -27.59
CA LEU A 2 -60.36 -36.99 -27.77
C LEU A 2 -59.09 -37.08 -26.92
N THR A 3 -57.93 -37.09 -27.55
CA THR A 3 -56.65 -37.07 -26.88
C THR A 3 -56.21 -35.63 -26.61
N ARG A 4 -55.92 -35.34 -25.34
CA ARG A 4 -55.39 -34.03 -24.87
C ARG A 4 -53.89 -33.94 -25.20
N ARG A 5 -53.45 -32.94 -25.95
CA ARG A 5 -52.07 -32.53 -26.05
C ARG A 5 -51.85 -31.30 -25.20
N ASN A 6 -51.04 -31.43 -24.19
CA ASN A 6 -50.60 -30.34 -23.31
C ASN A 6 -49.56 -29.47 -24.03
N PHE A 7 -49.83 -28.20 -24.16
CA PHE A 7 -48.85 -27.15 -24.52
C PHE A 7 -48.13 -26.71 -23.21
N LEU A 8 -46.87 -27.03 -23.09
CA LEU A 8 -45.97 -26.41 -22.12
C LEU A 8 -45.33 -25.19 -22.79
N ALA A 9 -45.74 -23.99 -22.40
CA ALA A 9 -45.08 -22.76 -22.74
C ALA A 9 -43.88 -22.57 -21.80
N LEU A 10 -42.64 -22.67 -22.31
CA LEU A 10 -41.43 -22.26 -21.61
C LEU A 10 -41.34 -20.74 -21.72
N SER A 11 -41.57 -20.07 -20.58
CA SER A 11 -41.21 -18.64 -20.45
C SER A 11 -39.72 -18.55 -20.16
N ALA A 12 -38.92 -18.21 -21.16
CA ALA A 12 -37.53 -17.82 -20.98
C ALA A 12 -37.48 -16.42 -20.36
N ALA A 13 -37.23 -16.34 -19.07
CA ALA A 13 -36.88 -15.09 -18.40
C ALA A 13 -35.48 -14.66 -18.83
N ALA A 14 -35.39 -13.62 -19.66
CA ALA A 14 -34.15 -12.98 -20.01
C ALA A 14 -33.59 -12.24 -18.77
N LEU A 15 -32.53 -12.79 -18.17
CA LEU A 15 -31.73 -12.08 -17.18
C LEU A 15 -31.03 -10.88 -17.88
N PRO A 16 -31.09 -9.67 -17.31
CA PRO A 16 -30.35 -8.55 -17.86
C PRO A 16 -28.85 -8.89 -17.76
N ALA A 17 -28.18 -8.91 -18.89
CA ALA A 17 -26.72 -8.98 -18.96
C ALA A 17 -26.17 -7.73 -18.26
N LEU A 18 -25.64 -7.87 -17.06
CA LEU A 18 -24.79 -6.88 -16.43
C LEU A 18 -23.59 -6.67 -17.34
N SER A 19 -23.66 -5.61 -18.14
CA SER A 19 -22.52 -5.15 -18.91
C SER A 19 -21.38 -4.85 -17.93
N ARG A 20 -20.39 -5.73 -17.89
CA ARG A 20 -19.12 -5.44 -17.25
C ARG A 20 -18.55 -4.25 -18.01
N ILE A 21 -18.58 -3.08 -17.40
CA ILE A 21 -17.81 -1.94 -17.87
C ILE A 21 -16.36 -2.40 -17.74
N SER A 22 -15.80 -2.87 -18.84
CA SER A 22 -14.36 -3.10 -18.98
C SER A 22 -13.72 -1.72 -18.92
N MET A 23 -13.28 -1.28 -17.76
CA MET A 23 -12.38 -0.15 -17.67
C MET A 23 -11.09 -0.55 -18.41
N ALA A 24 -10.82 0.11 -19.54
CA ALA A 24 -9.55 -0.05 -20.20
C ALA A 24 -8.44 0.16 -19.17
N ALA A 25 -7.47 -0.78 -19.15
CA ALA A 25 -6.31 -0.62 -18.30
C ALA A 25 -5.69 0.76 -18.55
N PRO A 26 -5.30 1.50 -17.53
CA PRO A 26 -4.73 2.82 -17.71
C PRO A 26 -3.52 2.73 -18.65
N THR A 27 -3.45 3.62 -19.62
CA THR A 27 -2.37 3.66 -20.62
C THR A 27 -1.02 4.03 -20.02
N ARG A 28 -1.00 4.41 -18.75
CA ARG A 28 0.19 4.73 -17.95
C ARG A 28 0.03 4.17 -16.53
N THR A 29 1.17 3.95 -15.85
CA THR A 29 1.19 3.56 -14.44
C THR A 29 0.64 4.71 -13.57
N PRO A 30 -0.35 4.49 -12.71
CA PRO A 30 -0.85 5.50 -11.78
C PRO A 30 0.24 5.96 -10.80
N VAL A 31 0.17 7.23 -10.40
CA VAL A 31 0.97 7.77 -9.29
C VAL A 31 0.06 7.94 -8.09
N GLY A 32 0.33 7.19 -7.04
CA GLY A 32 -0.39 7.24 -5.77
C GLY A 32 0.27 8.14 -4.74
N LEU A 33 -0.50 8.48 -3.70
CA LEU A 33 -0.04 9.19 -2.51
C LEU A 33 -0.50 8.43 -1.26
N GLN A 34 0.43 8.16 -0.33
CA GLN A 34 0.07 7.76 1.04
C GLN A 34 -0.50 8.98 1.76
N LEU A 35 -1.80 8.92 2.10
CA LEU A 35 -2.55 10.10 2.56
C LEU A 35 -2.13 10.58 3.94
N SER A 36 -1.50 9.72 4.77
CA SER A 36 -0.93 10.11 6.07
C SER A 36 0.11 11.23 5.94
N THR A 37 0.78 11.36 4.80
CA THR A 37 1.67 12.49 4.47
C THR A 37 0.98 13.85 4.68
N LEU A 38 -0.31 13.93 4.40
CA LEU A 38 -1.15 15.11 4.62
C LEU A 38 -2.09 14.95 5.83
N GLY A 39 -1.76 14.10 6.77
CA GLY A 39 -2.65 13.69 7.87
C GLY A 39 -3.26 14.85 8.66
N LYS A 40 -2.52 15.94 8.90
CA LYS A 40 -3.07 17.14 9.57
C LYS A 40 -4.13 17.85 8.71
N MET A 41 -3.86 18.00 7.42
CA MET A 41 -4.80 18.63 6.48
C MET A 41 -6.05 17.76 6.31
N ALA A 42 -5.86 16.46 6.11
CA ALA A 42 -6.93 15.51 5.89
C ALA A 42 -7.83 15.33 7.12
N LYS A 43 -7.29 15.41 8.34
CA LYS A 43 -8.09 15.42 9.58
C LYS A 43 -8.91 16.71 9.76
N ALA A 44 -8.42 17.83 9.23
CA ALA A 44 -9.13 19.12 9.28
C ALA A 44 -10.19 19.22 8.18
N ASP A 45 -9.86 18.81 6.96
CA ASP A 45 -10.75 18.84 5.78
C ASP A 45 -10.36 17.72 4.82
N LEU A 46 -10.96 16.55 4.98
CA LEU A 46 -10.68 15.40 4.11
C LEU A 46 -11.10 15.65 2.65
N PRO A 47 -12.34 16.12 2.35
CA PRO A 47 -12.73 16.37 0.96
C PRO A 47 -11.86 17.42 0.25
N GLY A 48 -11.51 18.50 0.94
CA GLY A 48 -10.63 19.54 0.39
C GLY A 48 -9.21 19.02 0.14
N THR A 49 -8.69 18.20 1.05
CA THR A 49 -7.37 17.58 0.90
C THR A 49 -7.32 16.61 -0.29
N LEU A 50 -8.34 15.76 -0.46
CA LEU A 50 -8.42 14.84 -1.61
C LEU A 50 -8.47 15.59 -2.94
N LYS A 51 -9.26 16.69 -3.01
CA LYS A 51 -9.31 17.56 -4.20
C LYS A 51 -7.96 18.21 -4.48
N ALA A 52 -7.23 18.68 -3.44
CA ALA A 52 -5.90 19.25 -3.59
C ALA A 52 -4.89 18.22 -4.11
N VAL A 53 -4.93 16.98 -3.60
CA VAL A 53 -4.11 15.86 -4.08
C VAL A 53 -4.39 15.60 -5.57
N ARG A 54 -5.67 15.53 -5.93
CA ARG A 54 -6.06 15.35 -7.34
C ARG A 54 -5.62 16.52 -8.23
N ALA A 55 -5.70 17.75 -7.74
CA ALA A 55 -5.28 18.95 -8.48
C ALA A 55 -3.78 18.98 -8.77
N ILE A 56 -2.93 18.42 -7.89
CA ILE A 56 -1.51 18.19 -8.18
C ILE A 56 -1.33 17.22 -9.35
N GLY A 57 -2.21 16.21 -9.46
CA GLY A 57 -2.22 15.24 -10.53
C GLY A 57 -2.16 13.78 -10.09
N TYR A 58 -2.10 13.49 -8.79
CA TYR A 58 -2.13 12.12 -8.28
C TYR A 58 -3.38 11.39 -8.77
N ASP A 59 -3.25 10.10 -9.02
CA ASP A 59 -4.32 9.27 -9.57
C ASP A 59 -5.07 8.50 -8.51
N GLU A 60 -4.36 8.07 -7.46
CA GLU A 60 -4.90 7.28 -6.36
C GLU A 60 -4.33 7.73 -5.02
N VAL A 61 -5.00 7.32 -3.94
CA VAL A 61 -4.52 7.48 -2.57
C VAL A 61 -4.52 6.15 -1.85
N GLU A 62 -3.52 5.94 -1.01
CA GLU A 62 -3.52 4.91 -0.02
C GLU A 62 -3.99 5.49 1.30
N MET A 63 -4.87 4.76 1.99
CA MET A 63 -5.52 5.24 3.20
C MET A 63 -4.76 4.79 4.45
N TYR A 64 -4.52 5.71 5.38
CA TYR A 64 -3.99 5.39 6.70
C TYR A 64 -4.37 6.44 7.74
N ASN A 65 -4.99 6.01 8.83
CA ASN A 65 -5.35 6.84 10.00
C ASN A 65 -6.14 8.13 9.69
N VAL A 66 -6.86 8.14 8.56
CA VAL A 66 -7.68 9.28 8.14
C VAL A 66 -9.02 8.77 7.63
N GLY A 67 -10.11 9.27 8.21
CA GLY A 67 -11.48 8.98 7.78
C GLY A 67 -12.00 7.59 8.18
N TYR A 68 -11.31 6.82 9.00
CA TYR A 68 -11.74 5.48 9.41
C TYR A 68 -12.88 5.48 10.45
N ASP A 69 -13.24 6.64 10.95
CA ASP A 69 -14.46 6.90 11.73
C ASP A 69 -15.71 7.02 10.86
N LEU A 70 -15.54 7.18 9.54
CA LEU A 70 -16.62 7.24 8.57
C LEU A 70 -17.07 5.84 8.13
N PRO A 71 -18.34 5.66 7.73
CA PRO A 71 -18.75 4.46 7.02
C PRO A 71 -17.89 4.24 5.77
N PRO A 72 -17.43 2.98 5.50
CA PRO A 72 -16.52 2.69 4.40
C PRO A 72 -17.00 3.20 3.03
N ALA A 73 -18.29 3.05 2.74
CA ALA A 73 -18.89 3.53 1.48
C ALA A 73 -18.81 5.06 1.36
N THR A 74 -18.98 5.79 2.46
CA THR A 74 -18.85 7.26 2.51
C THR A 74 -17.41 7.66 2.23
N LEU A 75 -16.44 7.04 2.89
CA LEU A 75 -15.03 7.32 2.67
C LEU A 75 -14.62 7.04 1.21
N ARG A 76 -15.01 5.89 0.67
CA ARG A 76 -14.80 5.55 -0.74
C ARG A 76 -15.43 6.59 -1.68
N GLY A 77 -16.67 7.00 -1.40
CA GLY A 77 -17.38 8.02 -2.17
C GLY A 77 -16.60 9.33 -2.21
N MET A 78 -16.10 9.82 -1.08
CA MET A 78 -15.29 11.05 -1.01
C MET A 78 -14.03 10.98 -1.88
N VAL A 79 -13.34 9.83 -1.92
CA VAL A 79 -12.16 9.63 -2.77
C VAL A 79 -12.54 9.72 -4.25
N VAL A 80 -13.60 9.04 -4.66
CA VAL A 80 -14.08 9.01 -6.05
C VAL A 80 -14.62 10.38 -6.48
N ASP A 81 -15.37 11.05 -5.63
CA ASP A 81 -15.95 12.38 -5.88
C ASP A 81 -14.87 13.47 -6.02
N ALA A 82 -13.70 13.25 -5.43
CA ALA A 82 -12.53 14.10 -5.65
C ALA A 82 -11.85 13.86 -7.02
N GLY A 83 -12.29 12.87 -7.80
CA GLY A 83 -11.73 12.51 -9.11
C GLY A 83 -10.51 11.59 -9.01
N LEU A 84 -10.28 10.96 -7.85
CA LEU A 84 -9.26 9.94 -7.63
C LEU A 84 -9.81 8.55 -7.96
N MET A 85 -8.93 7.60 -8.26
CA MET A 85 -9.30 6.20 -8.38
C MET A 85 -9.81 5.68 -7.03
N PRO A 86 -10.69 4.67 -7.02
CA PRO A 86 -11.02 3.97 -5.78
C PRO A 86 -9.75 3.46 -5.09
N PRO A 87 -9.63 3.59 -3.75
CA PRO A 87 -8.42 3.18 -3.06
C PRO A 87 -8.17 1.68 -3.28
N ALA A 88 -6.96 1.33 -3.73
CA ALA A 88 -6.54 -0.07 -3.92
C ALA A 88 -5.93 -0.66 -2.66
N SER A 89 -5.33 0.17 -1.81
CA SER A 89 -4.65 -0.21 -0.58
C SER A 89 -5.05 0.67 0.60
N ALA A 90 -5.00 0.08 1.80
CA ALA A 90 -5.21 0.77 3.06
C ALA A 90 -4.40 0.11 4.18
N HIS A 91 -3.79 0.95 5.03
CA HIS A 91 -3.05 0.54 6.22
C HIS A 91 -3.97 0.43 7.42
N PHE A 92 -3.79 -0.61 8.22
CA PHE A 92 -4.55 -0.86 9.44
C PHE A 92 -3.62 -1.22 10.59
N GLU A 93 -3.86 -0.60 11.76
CA GLU A 93 -3.05 -0.83 12.94
C GLU A 93 -3.03 -2.30 13.36
N TYR A 94 -1.87 -2.78 13.77
CA TYR A 94 -1.64 -4.16 14.18
C TYR A 94 -2.66 -4.66 15.21
N ALA A 95 -2.95 -3.86 16.24
CA ALA A 95 -3.83 -4.25 17.33
C ALA A 95 -5.29 -4.47 16.90
N ASP A 96 -5.73 -3.79 15.85
CA ASP A 96 -7.13 -3.79 15.39
C ASP A 96 -7.36 -4.59 14.11
N LEU A 97 -6.31 -5.13 13.50
CA LEU A 97 -6.36 -5.81 12.21
C LEU A 97 -7.51 -6.82 12.07
N PRO A 98 -7.77 -7.71 13.05
CA PRO A 98 -8.86 -8.66 12.92
C PRO A 98 -10.26 -8.04 12.73
N LYS A 99 -10.47 -6.84 13.29
CA LYS A 99 -11.74 -6.10 13.17
C LYS A 99 -11.76 -5.23 11.91
N GLN A 100 -10.59 -4.74 11.50
CA GLN A 100 -10.44 -3.81 10.38
C GLN A 100 -10.47 -4.49 9.02
N LEU A 101 -10.29 -5.81 8.92
CA LEU A 101 -10.41 -6.54 7.66
C LEU A 101 -11.83 -6.45 7.07
N GLU A 102 -12.87 -6.47 7.90
CA GLU A 102 -14.25 -6.27 7.42
C GLU A 102 -14.46 -4.83 6.92
N TYR A 103 -13.87 -3.85 7.59
CA TYR A 103 -13.86 -2.46 7.13
C TYR A 103 -13.12 -2.33 5.78
N ALA A 104 -11.95 -2.96 5.64
CA ALA A 104 -11.18 -3.00 4.41
C ALA A 104 -11.99 -3.58 3.23
N LYS A 105 -12.69 -4.70 3.46
CA LYS A 105 -13.60 -5.29 2.48
C LYS A 105 -14.72 -4.33 2.08
N ALA A 106 -15.37 -3.71 3.07
CA ALA A 106 -16.46 -2.76 2.82
C ALA A 106 -15.98 -1.46 2.14
N LEU A 107 -14.74 -1.01 2.42
CA LEU A 107 -14.08 0.07 1.72
C LEU A 107 -13.77 -0.29 0.25
N GLY A 108 -13.65 -1.60 -0.04
CA GLY A 108 -13.44 -2.13 -1.38
C GLY A 108 -12.00 -2.02 -1.84
N VAL A 109 -11.03 -2.05 -0.92
CA VAL A 109 -9.60 -2.16 -1.25
C VAL A 109 -9.26 -3.58 -1.70
N THR A 110 -8.19 -3.72 -2.44
CA THR A 110 -7.58 -5.02 -2.76
C THR A 110 -6.60 -5.44 -1.68
N TYR A 111 -5.84 -4.49 -1.15
CA TYR A 111 -4.76 -4.73 -0.20
C TYR A 111 -5.07 -4.15 1.17
N ALA A 112 -5.00 -5.00 2.20
CA ALA A 112 -5.05 -4.59 3.61
C ALA A 112 -3.64 -4.76 4.20
N ILE A 113 -3.01 -3.64 4.56
CA ILE A 113 -1.58 -3.60 4.92
C ILE A 113 -1.42 -3.38 6.43
N CYS A 114 -0.54 -4.17 7.04
CA CYS A 114 -0.01 -3.92 8.37
C CYS A 114 1.19 -2.97 8.25
N PRO A 115 1.08 -1.72 8.72
CA PRO A 115 2.15 -0.73 8.54
C PRO A 115 3.33 -0.92 9.49
N MET A 116 3.09 -1.48 10.67
CA MET A 116 4.10 -1.56 11.73
C MET A 116 3.77 -2.65 12.75
N LEU A 117 4.78 -3.31 13.26
CA LEU A 117 4.66 -4.21 14.42
C LEU A 117 4.67 -3.41 15.73
N PRO A 118 4.04 -3.90 16.80
CA PRO A 118 4.16 -3.30 18.13
C PRO A 118 5.59 -3.42 18.65
N LYS A 119 5.99 -2.44 19.46
CA LYS A 119 7.38 -2.31 19.93
C LYS A 119 7.91 -3.54 20.68
N ASP A 120 7.08 -4.17 21.48
CA ASP A 120 7.41 -5.39 22.20
C ASP A 120 7.72 -6.58 21.27
N GLN A 121 7.16 -6.60 20.06
CA GLN A 121 7.45 -7.65 19.08
C GLN A 121 8.70 -7.36 18.25
N TRP A 122 8.98 -6.14 17.85
CA TRP A 122 10.15 -5.87 17.03
C TRP A 122 11.47 -5.68 17.82
N MET A 123 11.42 -5.77 19.15
CA MET A 123 12.63 -5.67 19.99
C MET A 123 13.41 -6.97 20.15
N SER A 124 12.91 -8.12 19.68
CA SER A 124 13.56 -9.43 19.80
C SER A 124 13.25 -10.36 18.62
N ALA A 125 14.12 -11.36 18.40
CA ALA A 125 13.86 -12.40 17.42
C ALA A 125 12.56 -13.17 17.73
N ASP A 126 12.31 -13.52 18.99
CA ASP A 126 11.10 -14.23 19.43
C ASP A 126 9.82 -13.41 19.13
N GLY A 127 9.91 -12.09 19.26
CA GLY A 127 8.80 -11.22 18.87
C GLY A 127 8.51 -11.26 17.37
N PHE A 128 9.55 -11.30 16.52
CA PHE A 128 9.37 -11.48 15.07
C PHE A 128 8.80 -12.84 14.71
N HIS A 129 9.18 -13.92 15.40
CA HIS A 129 8.56 -15.25 15.24
C HIS A 129 7.06 -15.20 15.61
N THR A 130 6.72 -14.49 16.67
CA THR A 130 5.32 -14.29 17.09
C THR A 130 4.55 -13.47 16.04
N ALA A 131 5.14 -12.38 15.54
CA ALA A 131 4.56 -11.55 14.49
C ALA A 131 4.31 -12.34 13.20
N ALA A 132 5.27 -13.17 12.76
CA ALA A 132 5.11 -13.97 11.55
C ALA A 132 3.88 -14.90 11.61
N LYS A 133 3.61 -15.52 12.76
CA LYS A 133 2.40 -16.33 12.97
C LYS A 133 1.13 -15.48 12.85
N ALA A 134 1.11 -14.33 13.51
CA ALA A 134 -0.05 -13.42 13.46
C ALA A 134 -0.30 -12.93 12.03
N LEU A 135 0.74 -12.53 11.29
CA LEU A 135 0.62 -12.09 9.90
C LEU A 135 0.06 -13.20 9.00
N ASN A 136 0.49 -14.46 9.17
CA ASN A 136 -0.09 -15.59 8.45
C ASN A 136 -1.58 -15.79 8.78
N ASP A 137 -1.97 -15.70 10.04
CA ASP A 137 -3.36 -15.87 10.47
C ASP A 137 -4.26 -14.76 9.91
N TRP A 138 -3.77 -13.52 9.87
CA TRP A 138 -4.50 -12.41 9.24
C TRP A 138 -4.53 -12.54 7.72
N GLY A 139 -3.44 -13.03 7.12
CA GLY A 139 -3.42 -13.33 5.69
C GLY A 139 -4.50 -14.34 5.29
N LYS A 140 -4.73 -15.41 6.09
CA LYS A 140 -5.82 -16.35 5.86
C LYS A 140 -7.18 -15.68 5.97
N ARG A 141 -7.42 -14.90 7.05
CA ARG A 141 -8.69 -14.18 7.24
C ARG A 141 -8.95 -13.17 6.12
N ALA A 142 -7.92 -12.46 5.67
CA ALA A 142 -8.03 -11.55 4.55
C ALA A 142 -8.41 -12.29 3.26
N ALA A 143 -7.79 -13.44 2.98
CA ALA A 143 -8.09 -14.28 1.82
C ALA A 143 -9.54 -14.78 1.84
N ASP A 144 -10.07 -15.19 3.02
CA ASP A 144 -11.47 -15.59 3.19
C ASP A 144 -12.45 -14.44 2.87
N LEU A 145 -12.01 -13.21 3.04
CA LEU A 145 -12.76 -12.00 2.69
C LEU A 145 -12.57 -11.53 1.24
N GLY A 146 -11.67 -12.21 0.49
CA GLY A 146 -11.30 -11.81 -0.87
C GLY A 146 -10.31 -10.66 -0.94
N LEU A 147 -9.58 -10.39 0.15
CA LEU A 147 -8.53 -9.39 0.25
C LEU A 147 -7.15 -10.05 0.13
N GLN A 148 -6.16 -9.29 -0.32
CA GLN A 148 -4.74 -9.63 -0.18
C GLN A 148 -4.19 -8.92 1.06
N PHE A 149 -3.64 -9.68 1.99
CA PHE A 149 -2.95 -9.11 3.15
C PHE A 149 -1.50 -8.81 2.83
N GLY A 150 -0.95 -7.74 3.41
CA GLY A 150 0.45 -7.36 3.22
C GLY A 150 1.08 -6.74 4.46
N PHE A 151 2.41 -6.66 4.40
CA PHE A 151 3.24 -6.02 5.41
C PHE A 151 4.06 -4.90 4.77
N HIS A 152 4.19 -3.77 5.46
CA HIS A 152 5.02 -2.63 5.08
C HIS A 152 6.24 -2.57 6.00
N ASN A 153 7.44 -2.47 5.41
CA ASN A 153 8.69 -2.46 6.16
C ASN A 153 9.13 -1.06 6.57
N HIS A 154 9.85 -1.02 7.70
CA HIS A 154 10.67 0.10 8.14
C HIS A 154 12.15 -0.30 8.22
N ASP A 155 12.94 0.40 9.05
CA ASP A 155 14.36 0.08 9.27
C ASP A 155 14.59 -0.90 10.43
N TYR A 156 13.69 -0.91 11.42
CA TYR A 156 13.86 -1.71 12.64
C TYR A 156 13.88 -3.22 12.39
N GLU A 157 13.24 -3.70 11.33
CA GLU A 157 13.24 -5.11 10.92
C GLU A 157 14.63 -5.59 10.49
N PHE A 158 15.49 -4.66 10.07
CA PHE A 158 16.85 -4.98 9.62
C PHE A 158 17.89 -4.96 10.76
N ARG A 159 17.49 -4.65 11.99
CA ARG A 159 18.37 -4.75 13.15
C ARG A 159 18.85 -6.20 13.33
N PRO A 160 20.16 -6.42 13.53
CA PRO A 160 20.70 -7.76 13.71
C PRO A 160 20.26 -8.41 15.03
N PHE A 161 19.89 -9.68 14.95
CA PHE A 161 19.71 -10.62 16.07
C PHE A 161 20.63 -11.82 15.85
N GLY A 162 21.89 -11.71 16.26
CA GLY A 162 22.91 -12.71 15.93
C GLY A 162 23.17 -12.77 14.41
N ASN A 163 22.89 -13.91 13.79
CA ASN A 163 23.11 -14.14 12.36
C ASN A 163 21.85 -13.90 11.49
N THR A 164 20.81 -13.36 12.04
CA THR A 164 19.54 -13.08 11.34
C THR A 164 19.04 -11.67 11.64
N THR A 165 18.02 -11.24 10.93
CA THR A 165 17.29 -10.00 11.16
C THR A 165 15.80 -10.29 11.32
N GLY A 166 15.05 -9.35 11.90
CA GLY A 166 13.60 -9.47 11.96
C GLY A 166 12.98 -9.61 10.56
N PHE A 167 13.54 -8.90 9.57
CA PHE A 167 13.10 -9.00 8.19
C PHE A 167 13.31 -10.42 7.62
N ASP A 168 14.47 -11.04 7.87
CA ASP A 168 14.73 -12.40 7.40
C ASP A 168 13.78 -13.41 8.06
N ILE A 169 13.49 -13.26 9.37
CA ILE A 169 12.51 -14.10 10.08
C ILE A 169 11.12 -13.94 9.44
N LEU A 170 10.64 -12.71 9.25
CA LEU A 170 9.33 -12.47 8.61
C LEU A 170 9.26 -13.07 7.21
N MET A 171 10.32 -12.92 6.42
CA MET A 171 10.33 -13.44 5.04
C MET A 171 10.39 -14.97 4.99
N ALA A 172 11.08 -15.60 5.93
CA ALA A 172 11.20 -17.06 6.01
C ALA A 172 9.92 -17.74 6.55
N GLU A 173 9.23 -17.11 7.51
CA GLU A 173 8.14 -17.75 8.25
C GLU A 173 6.75 -17.32 7.81
N THR A 174 6.61 -16.28 7.01
CA THR A 174 5.31 -15.92 6.43
C THR A 174 5.12 -16.53 5.05
N ASP A 175 3.93 -17.10 4.82
CA ASP A 175 3.56 -17.66 3.51
C ASP A 175 3.43 -16.54 2.46
N PRO A 176 4.22 -16.54 1.39
CA PRO A 176 4.15 -15.51 0.35
C PRO A 176 2.82 -15.46 -0.41
N LYS A 177 1.98 -16.49 -0.31
CA LYS A 177 0.62 -16.48 -0.86
C LYS A 177 -0.37 -15.74 0.03
N LEU A 178 -0.07 -15.66 1.33
CA LEU A 178 -0.92 -15.03 2.33
C LEU A 178 -0.47 -13.60 2.66
N VAL A 179 0.85 -13.36 2.68
CA VAL A 179 1.44 -12.09 3.11
C VAL A 179 2.32 -11.54 1.99
N CYS A 180 1.81 -10.56 1.26
CA CYS A 180 2.61 -9.81 0.29
C CYS A 180 3.41 -8.69 0.96
N LEU A 181 4.22 -7.99 0.19
CA LEU A 181 4.97 -6.82 0.66
C LEU A 181 4.55 -5.55 -0.08
N GLU A 182 4.33 -4.53 0.69
CA GLU A 182 4.48 -3.15 0.30
C GLU A 182 5.86 -2.69 0.75
N MET A 183 6.80 -2.57 -0.19
CA MET A 183 8.19 -2.30 0.15
C MET A 183 8.47 -0.81 0.14
N ASP A 184 8.94 -0.28 1.27
CA ASP A 184 9.39 1.11 1.36
C ASP A 184 10.89 1.21 1.02
N CYS A 185 11.18 1.90 -0.09
CA CYS A 185 12.53 2.04 -0.61
C CYS A 185 13.42 2.92 0.27
N TYR A 186 12.85 3.92 0.98
CA TYR A 186 13.58 4.74 1.92
C TYR A 186 14.11 3.92 3.09
N TRP A 187 13.24 3.14 3.75
CA TRP A 187 13.60 2.37 4.93
C TRP A 187 14.58 1.24 4.60
N ILE A 188 14.47 0.63 3.41
CA ILE A 188 15.48 -0.30 2.89
C ILE A 188 16.84 0.41 2.77
N THR A 189 16.88 1.61 2.18
CA THR A 189 18.12 2.37 2.01
C THR A 189 18.66 2.87 3.35
N GLN A 190 17.78 3.31 4.27
CA GLN A 190 18.13 3.76 5.61
C GLN A 190 18.80 2.64 6.42
N SER A 191 18.35 1.40 6.25
CA SER A 191 18.95 0.23 6.89
C SER A 191 20.24 -0.29 6.22
N GLY A 192 20.73 0.39 5.19
CA GLY A 192 21.98 0.05 4.49
C GLY A 192 21.83 -1.01 3.40
N HIS A 193 20.60 -1.30 2.98
CA HIS A 193 20.31 -2.27 1.91
C HIS A 193 19.98 -1.55 0.59
N ALA A 194 20.11 -2.27 -0.52
CA ALA A 194 19.79 -1.76 -1.85
C ALA A 194 18.37 -2.18 -2.27
N PRO A 195 17.43 -1.25 -2.52
CA PRO A 195 16.06 -1.58 -2.92
C PRO A 195 15.99 -2.50 -4.14
N VAL A 196 16.83 -2.28 -5.15
CA VAL A 196 16.88 -3.12 -6.37
C VAL A 196 17.16 -4.58 -6.03
N GLN A 197 18.15 -4.84 -5.16
CA GLN A 197 18.50 -6.20 -4.76
C GLN A 197 17.38 -6.86 -3.96
N MET A 198 16.73 -6.10 -3.08
CA MET A 198 15.59 -6.59 -2.30
C MET A 198 14.39 -6.94 -3.19
N ILE A 199 14.04 -6.09 -4.17
CA ILE A 199 12.99 -6.38 -5.15
C ILE A 199 13.31 -7.67 -5.92
N GLN A 200 14.54 -7.82 -6.39
CA GLN A 200 14.96 -9.01 -7.13
C GLN A 200 14.92 -10.29 -6.28
N LYS A 201 15.37 -10.21 -5.00
CA LYS A 201 15.33 -11.33 -4.04
C LYS A 201 13.90 -11.77 -3.73
N LEU A 202 12.99 -10.81 -3.55
CA LEU A 202 11.61 -11.06 -3.09
C LEU A 202 10.63 -11.33 -4.23
N GLY A 203 10.98 -10.90 -5.45
CA GLY A 203 10.22 -11.20 -6.66
C GLY A 203 8.76 -10.75 -6.59
N SER A 204 7.86 -11.59 -7.05
CA SER A 204 6.42 -11.30 -7.11
C SER A 204 5.72 -11.14 -5.75
N ARG A 205 6.43 -11.36 -4.65
CA ARG A 205 5.94 -11.06 -3.31
C ARG A 205 5.78 -9.55 -3.08
N VAL A 206 6.61 -8.73 -3.75
CA VAL A 206 6.48 -7.26 -3.75
C VAL A 206 5.32 -6.86 -4.65
N LYS A 207 4.27 -6.28 -4.08
CA LYS A 207 3.06 -5.85 -4.81
C LYS A 207 2.98 -4.35 -5.00
N MET A 208 3.54 -3.61 -4.06
CA MET A 208 3.48 -2.15 -4.01
C MET A 208 4.82 -1.59 -3.57
N LEU A 209 5.10 -0.35 -3.94
CA LEU A 209 6.26 0.39 -3.46
C LEU A 209 5.84 1.73 -2.85
N HIS A 210 6.43 2.06 -1.72
CA HIS A 210 6.49 3.44 -1.26
C HIS A 210 7.68 4.14 -1.90
N LEU A 211 7.38 5.21 -2.62
CA LEU A 211 8.34 6.12 -3.21
C LEU A 211 8.63 7.23 -2.18
N LYS A 212 9.57 6.95 -1.31
CA LYS A 212 10.06 7.84 -0.26
C LYS A 212 11.56 7.98 -0.45
N ASP A 213 12.07 9.20 -0.65
CA ASP A 213 13.47 9.41 -1.01
C ASP A 213 14.32 9.89 0.17
N ARG A 214 15.60 9.62 0.09
CA ARG A 214 16.57 9.84 1.16
C ARG A 214 17.71 10.74 0.70
N LYS A 215 17.98 11.79 1.45
CA LYS A 215 19.15 12.65 1.23
C LYS A 215 20.44 11.83 1.27
N ALA A 216 21.40 12.20 0.42
CA ALA A 216 22.73 11.60 0.40
C ALA A 216 23.57 12.06 1.63
N GLY A 217 24.62 11.29 1.92
CA GLY A 217 25.64 11.68 2.91
C GLY A 217 25.33 11.32 4.36
N PHE A 218 24.21 10.67 4.64
CA PHE A 218 23.88 10.21 5.99
C PHE A 218 24.21 8.71 6.17
N PRO A 219 24.72 8.29 7.35
CA PRO A 219 24.98 6.89 7.63
C PRO A 219 23.68 6.07 7.68
N SER A 220 23.80 4.76 7.52
CA SER A 220 22.70 3.82 7.79
C SER A 220 22.39 3.77 9.27
N SER A 221 21.12 3.58 9.63
CA SER A 221 20.65 3.48 11.01
C SER A 221 19.43 2.58 11.08
N PHE A 222 19.19 1.98 12.26
CA PHE A 222 17.98 1.23 12.60
C PHE A 222 17.14 1.99 13.63
N ASP A 223 17.34 3.29 13.73
CA ASP A 223 16.61 4.19 14.64
C ASP A 223 15.73 5.14 13.83
N MET A 224 14.44 4.85 13.80
CA MET A 224 13.44 5.65 13.12
C MET A 224 13.43 7.13 13.56
N SER A 225 13.88 7.44 14.78
CA SER A 225 13.92 8.82 15.29
C SER A 225 14.99 9.66 14.59
N GLU A 226 16.13 9.07 14.22
CA GLU A 226 17.22 9.72 13.49
C GLU A 226 16.87 9.93 12.01
N ALA A 227 16.07 9.06 11.44
CA ALA A 227 15.67 9.08 10.04
C ALA A 227 14.95 10.36 9.62
N SER A 228 14.33 11.06 10.58
CA SER A 228 13.45 12.20 10.33
C SER A 228 14.10 13.38 9.62
N ALA A 229 15.42 13.54 9.72
CA ALA A 229 16.18 14.62 9.03
C ALA A 229 16.58 14.26 7.59
N HIS A 230 16.42 12.99 7.21
CA HIS A 230 16.96 12.45 5.96
C HIS A 230 15.93 12.39 4.82
N PHE A 231 14.66 12.65 5.09
CA PHE A 231 13.62 12.65 4.06
C PHE A 231 13.81 13.79 3.07
N THR A 232 13.49 13.51 1.79
CA THR A 232 13.44 14.52 0.73
C THR A 232 12.40 14.10 -0.32
N GLU A 233 12.11 15.01 -1.25
CA GLU A 233 11.18 14.76 -2.34
C GLU A 233 11.70 13.68 -3.28
N VAL A 234 10.81 12.84 -3.78
CA VAL A 234 11.14 11.76 -4.72
C VAL A 234 11.94 12.29 -5.91
N GLY A 235 13.06 11.65 -6.18
CA GLY A 235 13.97 11.98 -7.28
C GLY A 235 14.92 13.15 -6.99
N THR A 236 14.99 13.63 -5.74
CA THR A 236 15.96 14.63 -5.29
C THR A 236 17.00 14.06 -4.33
N GLY A 237 16.84 12.82 -3.93
CA GLY A 237 17.70 12.10 -2.98
C GLY A 237 18.73 11.20 -3.65
N ALA A 238 19.11 10.14 -2.93
CA ALA A 238 20.18 9.22 -3.30
C ALA A 238 19.70 7.89 -3.89
N ILE A 239 18.39 7.63 -3.91
CA ILE A 239 17.86 6.37 -4.41
C ILE A 239 17.89 6.37 -5.94
N ASP A 240 18.44 5.32 -6.55
CA ASP A 240 18.42 5.13 -8.01
C ASP A 240 17.03 4.68 -8.47
N TRP A 241 16.12 5.63 -8.56
CA TRP A 241 14.72 5.39 -8.94
C TRP A 241 14.56 4.73 -10.31
N PRO A 242 15.30 5.10 -11.36
CA PRO A 242 15.22 4.39 -12.64
C PRO A 242 15.48 2.89 -12.51
N ALA A 243 16.51 2.49 -11.76
CA ALA A 243 16.83 1.08 -11.53
C ALA A 243 15.77 0.39 -10.64
N VAL A 244 15.27 1.08 -9.60
CA VAL A 244 14.19 0.59 -8.72
C VAL A 244 12.92 0.33 -9.52
N ILE A 245 12.45 1.30 -10.32
CA ILE A 245 11.23 1.15 -11.13
C ILE A 245 11.39 0.05 -12.18
N ALA A 246 12.55 -0.05 -12.83
CA ALA A 246 12.81 -1.13 -13.78
C ALA A 246 12.76 -2.52 -13.11
N ALA A 247 13.31 -2.67 -11.91
CA ALA A 247 13.22 -3.90 -11.14
C ALA A 247 11.79 -4.22 -10.70
N ALA A 248 11.06 -3.21 -10.22
CA ALA A 248 9.67 -3.33 -9.77
C ALA A 248 8.74 -3.81 -10.91
N ARG A 249 8.88 -3.22 -12.09
CA ARG A 249 8.11 -3.63 -13.28
C ARG A 249 8.35 -5.09 -13.66
N LYS A 250 9.59 -5.58 -13.55
CA LYS A 250 9.93 -6.99 -13.86
C LYS A 250 9.24 -7.99 -12.93
N VAL A 251 8.98 -7.62 -11.68
CA VAL A 251 8.33 -8.49 -10.70
C VAL A 251 6.80 -8.26 -10.61
N GLY A 252 6.26 -7.30 -11.37
CA GLY A 252 4.82 -7.08 -11.51
C GLY A 252 4.21 -6.13 -10.49
N VAL A 253 5.00 -5.20 -9.93
CA VAL A 253 4.49 -4.12 -9.07
C VAL A 253 3.57 -3.20 -9.88
N GLN A 254 2.38 -2.90 -9.34
CA GLN A 254 1.34 -2.12 -10.01
C GLN A 254 1.04 -0.79 -9.33
N HIS A 255 1.27 -0.68 -8.01
CA HIS A 255 0.96 0.50 -7.21
C HIS A 255 2.25 1.13 -6.66
N PHE A 256 2.33 2.44 -6.79
CA PHE A 256 3.48 3.25 -6.42
C PHE A 256 2.98 4.47 -5.67
N TYR A 257 3.19 4.51 -4.34
CA TYR A 257 2.71 5.56 -3.47
C TYR A 257 3.85 6.48 -3.05
N VAL A 258 3.76 7.75 -3.40
CA VAL A 258 4.65 8.78 -2.83
C VAL A 258 4.32 8.92 -1.35
N GLU A 259 5.34 8.99 -0.52
CA GLU A 259 5.18 9.27 0.91
C GLU A 259 6.29 10.19 1.44
N HIS A 260 5.97 10.96 2.48
CA HIS A 260 6.90 11.79 3.21
C HIS A 260 6.46 11.94 4.67
N ASP A 261 7.11 11.22 5.61
CA ASP A 261 6.66 11.14 7.03
C ASP A 261 6.77 12.48 7.76
N ARG A 262 7.67 13.35 7.36
CA ARG A 262 7.89 14.67 7.97
C ARG A 262 7.96 15.76 6.91
N ILE A 263 6.85 15.96 6.23
CA ILE A 263 6.73 16.98 5.21
C ILE A 263 6.80 18.38 5.85
N GLY A 264 7.47 19.31 5.17
CA GLY A 264 7.67 20.68 5.65
C GLY A 264 6.39 21.53 5.69
N PRO A 265 6.54 22.85 5.93
CA PRO A 265 5.39 23.75 6.08
C PRO A 265 4.59 23.98 4.79
N GLU A 266 5.20 23.67 3.63
CA GLU A 266 4.58 23.82 2.30
C GLU A 266 4.31 22.42 1.68
N PRO A 267 3.41 21.59 2.27
CA PRO A 267 3.30 20.19 1.91
C PRO A 267 2.85 19.98 0.45
N LEU A 268 1.94 20.80 -0.07
CA LEU A 268 1.45 20.67 -1.45
C LEU A 268 2.53 21.04 -2.48
N ALA A 269 3.42 21.99 -2.16
CA ALA A 269 4.56 22.33 -3.02
C ALA A 269 5.56 21.16 -3.09
N SER A 270 5.95 20.59 -1.94
CA SER A 270 6.81 19.41 -1.84
C SER A 270 6.21 18.21 -2.59
N LEU A 271 4.92 17.91 -2.39
CA LEU A 271 4.22 16.84 -3.10
C LEU A 271 4.13 17.09 -4.61
N THR A 272 4.06 18.36 -5.04
CA THR A 272 4.10 18.69 -6.48
C THR A 272 5.45 18.34 -7.11
N VAL A 273 6.55 18.54 -6.39
CA VAL A 273 7.91 18.12 -6.84
C VAL A 273 7.97 16.60 -6.94
N SER A 274 7.60 15.91 -5.86
CA SER A 274 7.57 14.43 -5.81
C SER A 274 6.70 13.82 -6.92
N TYR A 275 5.50 14.37 -7.13
CA TYR A 275 4.60 13.92 -8.21
C TYR A 275 5.22 14.07 -9.60
N LYS A 276 5.80 15.24 -9.93
CA LYS A 276 6.42 15.47 -11.23
C LYS A 276 7.54 14.48 -11.52
N ASN A 277 8.37 14.19 -10.52
CA ASN A 277 9.44 13.23 -10.63
C ASN A 277 8.91 11.79 -10.74
N ALA A 278 7.99 11.38 -9.86
CA ALA A 278 7.37 10.04 -9.92
C ALA A 278 6.66 9.80 -11.26
N LYS A 279 5.90 10.79 -11.76
CA LYS A 279 5.25 10.70 -13.07
C LYS A 279 6.24 10.45 -14.20
N ARG A 280 7.38 11.15 -14.21
CA ARG A 280 8.44 10.96 -15.22
C ARG A 280 9.09 9.57 -15.12
N LEU A 281 9.26 9.04 -13.90
CA LEU A 281 9.84 7.71 -13.66
C LEU A 281 8.88 6.58 -14.06
N LEU A 282 7.57 6.81 -13.94
CA LEU A 282 6.52 5.83 -14.21
C LEU A 282 5.91 5.91 -15.62
N SER A 283 6.31 6.91 -16.40
CA SER A 283 5.89 7.05 -17.82
C SER A 283 6.56 6.06 -18.77
#